data_d7432939ebc00aa7f5b0f1d320b7500a
#
_entry.id   d7432939ebc00aa7f5b0f1d320b7500a
#
_cell.length_a   1.000
_cell.length_b   1.000
_cell.length_c   1.000
_cell.angle_alpha   90.00
_cell.angle_beta   90.00
_cell.angle_gamma   90.00
#
_symmetry.space_group_name_H-M   'P 1'
#
loop_
_entity.id
_entity.type
_entity.pdbx_description
1 polymer ?
#
loop_
_entity_poly.entity_id
_entity_poly.type
_entity_poly.pdbx_seq_one_letter_code
_entity_poly.pdbx_strand_id
1 'polypeptide(L)'
;MSRLKDRYWKEVEPAMRKEFGYKNVMAVPKIEKVVVNMGLGEATANAKLVDVGADELARITGQKPVTRRAKKSIAAFKVRKGMPIGTMVTLRGERMWEFLDRLVSIALPRVRDFKGVSPRGFDGRGNYTLGLRDQLMFTEVDYMKVDKARGMNVSVVTTARTDEEARKLLQFVGMPFRAS
;
A
#
# COMPACT_ATOMS: atom_id res chain seq x y z
N MET A 1 -20.29 0.95 6.87
CA MET A 1 -19.06 0.17 7.15
C MET A 1 -18.48 -0.33 5.85
N SER A 2 -17.15 -0.45 5.75
CA SER A 2 -16.51 -0.96 4.53
C SER A 2 -16.78 -2.48 4.38
N ARG A 3 -17.15 -2.91 3.17
CA ARG A 3 -17.42 -4.31 2.82
C ARG A 3 -16.29 -5.25 3.28
N LEU A 4 -15.03 -4.86 3.08
CA LEU A 4 -13.88 -5.66 3.42
C LEU A 4 -13.68 -5.77 4.95
N LYS A 5 -14.04 -4.72 5.72
CA LYS A 5 -14.03 -4.75 7.17
C LYS A 5 -15.06 -5.73 7.73
N ASP A 6 -16.27 -5.72 7.17
CA ASP A 6 -17.31 -6.68 7.57
C ASP A 6 -16.91 -8.12 7.25
N ARG A 7 -16.29 -8.33 6.08
CA ARG A 7 -15.72 -9.63 5.70
C ARG A 7 -14.61 -10.08 6.64
N TYR A 8 -13.75 -9.16 7.07
CA TYR A 8 -12.69 -9.47 8.04
C TYR A 8 -13.27 -10.08 9.32
N TRP A 9 -14.27 -9.43 9.90
CA TRP A 9 -14.87 -9.90 11.16
C TRP A 9 -15.68 -11.18 11.02
N LYS A 10 -16.38 -11.35 9.90
CA LYS A 10 -17.28 -12.50 9.68
C LYS A 10 -16.56 -13.76 9.18
N GLU A 11 -15.54 -13.60 8.37
CA GLU A 11 -14.91 -14.71 7.65
C GLU A 11 -13.42 -14.87 8.01
N VAL A 12 -12.63 -13.77 7.97
CA VAL A 12 -11.18 -13.84 8.08
C VAL A 12 -10.74 -14.16 9.51
N GLU A 13 -11.29 -13.50 10.51
CA GLU A 13 -10.95 -13.72 11.91
C GLU A 13 -11.22 -15.17 12.36
N PRO A 14 -12.42 -15.76 12.12
CA PRO A 14 -12.67 -17.16 12.44
C PRO A 14 -11.77 -18.13 11.70
N ALA A 15 -11.48 -17.86 10.41
CA ALA A 15 -10.59 -18.68 9.61
C ALA A 15 -9.16 -18.66 10.16
N MET A 16 -8.64 -17.51 10.53
CA MET A 16 -7.32 -17.37 11.17
C MET A 16 -7.24 -18.09 12.52
N ARG A 17 -8.30 -18.00 13.34
CA ARG A 17 -8.36 -18.74 14.61
C ARG A 17 -8.28 -20.25 14.42
N LYS A 18 -8.99 -20.76 13.40
CA LYS A 18 -8.99 -22.19 13.08
C LYS A 18 -7.64 -22.67 12.55
N GLU A 19 -7.01 -21.87 11.67
CA GLU A 19 -5.73 -22.21 11.02
C GLU A 19 -4.56 -22.24 12.03
N PHE A 20 -4.46 -21.24 12.90
CA PHE A 20 -3.34 -21.07 13.82
C PHE A 20 -3.66 -21.44 15.29
N GLY A 21 -4.87 -21.84 15.60
CA GLY A 21 -5.26 -22.29 16.93
C GLY A 21 -5.24 -21.20 18.01
N TYR A 22 -5.51 -19.92 17.66
CA TYR A 22 -5.52 -18.85 18.65
C TYR A 22 -6.59 -19.05 19.73
N LYS A 23 -6.17 -19.13 20.98
CA LYS A 23 -7.09 -19.25 22.13
C LYS A 23 -7.81 -17.92 22.43
N ASN A 24 -7.12 -16.79 22.25
CA ASN A 24 -7.65 -15.45 22.51
C ASN A 24 -7.96 -14.73 21.19
N VAL A 25 -9.17 -14.19 21.07
CA VAL A 25 -9.60 -13.38 19.92
C VAL A 25 -8.69 -12.17 19.69
N MET A 26 -8.19 -11.56 20.77
CA MET A 26 -7.29 -10.40 20.67
C MET A 26 -5.87 -10.74 20.18
N ALA A 27 -5.51 -12.03 20.13
CA ALA A 27 -4.24 -12.48 19.59
C ALA A 27 -4.28 -12.69 18.06
N VAL A 28 -5.47 -12.69 17.46
CA VAL A 28 -5.62 -12.85 16.01
C VAL A 28 -5.00 -11.64 15.29
N PRO A 29 -4.14 -11.89 14.30
CA PRO A 29 -3.53 -10.82 13.52
C PRO A 29 -4.56 -9.95 12.79
N LYS A 30 -4.36 -8.65 12.83
CA LYS A 30 -5.19 -7.67 12.13
C LYS A 30 -4.35 -6.67 11.34
N ILE A 31 -4.95 -6.06 10.35
CA ILE A 31 -4.29 -4.96 9.60
C ILE A 31 -4.40 -3.70 10.47
N GLU A 32 -3.26 -3.08 10.74
CA GLU A 32 -3.17 -1.89 11.59
C GLU A 32 -3.23 -0.60 10.78
N LYS A 33 -2.47 -0.55 9.69
CA LYS A 33 -2.38 0.61 8.80
C LYS A 33 -1.89 0.20 7.42
N VAL A 34 -2.18 1.04 6.44
CA VAL A 34 -1.60 0.96 5.10
C VAL A 34 -0.85 2.26 4.83
N VAL A 35 0.39 2.13 4.41
CA VAL A 35 1.23 3.27 4.02
C VAL A 35 1.42 3.23 2.52
N VAL A 36 1.02 4.31 1.85
CA VAL A 36 1.24 4.48 0.42
C VAL A 36 2.31 5.55 0.23
N ASN A 37 3.39 5.20 -0.46
CA ASN A 37 4.51 6.08 -0.72
C ASN A 37 4.77 6.19 -2.21
N MET A 38 4.95 7.42 -2.69
CA MET A 38 5.35 7.72 -4.05
C MET A 38 6.70 8.43 -4.01
N GLY A 39 7.74 7.76 -4.56
CA GLY A 39 9.08 8.33 -4.69
C GLY A 39 9.17 9.18 -5.94
N LEU A 40 9.53 10.45 -5.79
CA LEU A 40 9.60 11.43 -6.87
C LEU A 40 11.05 11.91 -7.03
N GLY A 41 11.94 11.04 -7.52
CA GLY A 41 13.35 11.36 -7.73
C GLY A 41 13.58 12.54 -8.69
N GLU A 42 12.70 12.71 -9.67
CA GLU A 42 12.74 13.83 -10.64
C GLU A 42 12.45 15.20 -9.98
N ALA A 43 11.90 15.21 -8.77
CA ALA A 43 11.67 16.44 -8.01
C ALA A 43 12.96 17.19 -7.64
N THR A 44 14.12 16.53 -7.73
CA THR A 44 15.42 17.18 -7.59
C THR A 44 15.68 18.24 -8.67
N ALA A 45 15.12 18.03 -9.88
CA ALA A 45 15.18 18.97 -10.98
C ALA A 45 13.97 19.93 -11.02
N ASN A 46 12.80 19.45 -10.63
CA ASN A 46 11.55 20.23 -10.65
C ASN A 46 10.69 19.95 -9.41
N ALA A 47 10.75 20.84 -8.43
CA ALA A 47 10.02 20.72 -7.17
C ALA A 47 8.48 20.67 -7.34
N LYS A 48 7.92 21.24 -8.42
CA LYS A 48 6.47 21.21 -8.71
C LYS A 48 5.93 19.79 -8.92
N LEU A 49 6.78 18.84 -9.31
CA LEU A 49 6.38 17.45 -9.47
C LEU A 49 5.92 16.80 -8.15
N VAL A 50 6.38 17.32 -7.02
CA VAL A 50 5.94 16.83 -5.71
C VAL A 50 4.49 17.20 -5.45
N ASP A 51 4.08 18.40 -5.86
CA ASP A 51 2.71 18.86 -5.69
C ASP A 51 1.75 18.06 -6.59
N VAL A 52 2.17 17.80 -7.85
CA VAL A 52 1.42 16.94 -8.78
C VAL A 52 1.25 15.52 -8.20
N GLY A 53 2.35 14.92 -7.72
CA GLY A 53 2.29 13.58 -7.10
C GLY A 53 1.47 13.57 -5.80
N ALA A 54 1.47 14.67 -5.05
CA ALA A 54 0.62 14.81 -3.87
C ALA A 54 -0.87 14.86 -4.24
N ASP A 55 -1.24 15.59 -5.28
CA ASP A 55 -2.62 15.67 -5.76
C ASP A 55 -3.12 14.31 -6.30
N GLU A 56 -2.29 13.63 -7.08
CA GLU A 56 -2.59 12.26 -7.56
C GLU A 56 -2.81 11.31 -6.38
N LEU A 57 -1.90 11.29 -5.41
CA LEU A 57 -1.99 10.42 -4.25
C LEU A 57 -3.20 10.78 -3.36
N ALA A 58 -3.55 12.07 -3.25
CA ALA A 58 -4.74 12.52 -2.53
C ALA A 58 -6.03 12.00 -3.17
N ARG A 59 -6.12 12.00 -4.51
CA ARG A 59 -7.28 11.44 -5.24
C ARG A 59 -7.41 9.94 -5.03
N ILE A 60 -6.30 9.20 -5.13
CA ILE A 60 -6.28 7.74 -4.94
C ILE A 60 -6.69 7.36 -3.51
N THR A 61 -6.18 8.06 -2.50
CA THR A 61 -6.34 7.66 -1.09
C THR A 61 -7.48 8.36 -0.37
N GLY A 62 -7.99 9.46 -0.92
CA GLY A 62 -9.00 10.31 -0.26
C GLY A 62 -8.47 11.07 0.96
N GLN A 63 -7.13 11.12 1.14
CA GLN A 63 -6.48 11.80 2.25
C GLN A 63 -5.29 12.63 1.75
N LYS A 64 -5.13 13.85 2.28
CA LYS A 64 -4.01 14.73 1.93
C LYS A 64 -2.67 14.08 2.32
N PRO A 65 -1.74 13.88 1.36
CA PRO A 65 -0.44 13.30 1.63
C PRO A 65 0.51 14.28 2.31
N VAL A 66 1.54 13.71 2.93
CA VAL A 66 2.64 14.46 3.53
C VAL A 66 3.84 14.42 2.58
N THR A 67 4.39 15.59 2.27
CA THR A 67 5.62 15.70 1.50
C THR A 67 6.80 15.19 2.33
N ARG A 68 7.56 14.27 1.76
CA ARG A 68 8.76 13.71 2.39
C ARG A 68 10.00 14.43 1.89
N ARG A 69 10.81 14.90 2.85
CA ARG A 69 12.04 15.66 2.59
C ARG A 69 13.27 14.80 2.86
N ALA A 70 14.33 15.06 2.10
CA ALA A 70 15.60 14.36 2.26
C ALA A 70 16.21 14.64 3.65
N LYS A 71 16.63 13.60 4.34
CA LYS A 71 17.28 13.68 5.66
C LYS A 71 18.77 14.01 5.57
N LYS A 72 19.41 13.58 4.49
CA LYS A 72 20.86 13.75 4.24
C LYS A 72 21.08 14.31 2.84
N SER A 73 22.20 14.99 2.65
CA SER A 73 22.67 15.41 1.33
C SER A 73 23.48 14.27 0.70
N ILE A 74 23.17 13.92 -0.56
CA ILE A 74 23.85 12.85 -1.32
C ILE A 74 24.19 13.42 -2.71
N ALA A 75 25.47 13.67 -2.96
CA ALA A 75 25.97 14.29 -4.18
C ALA A 75 25.66 13.45 -5.43
N ALA A 76 25.78 12.12 -5.35
CA ALA A 76 25.51 11.20 -6.44
C ALA A 76 24.08 11.33 -7.00
N PHE A 77 23.10 11.64 -6.15
CA PHE A 77 21.71 11.84 -6.55
C PHE A 77 21.30 13.31 -6.67
N LYS A 78 22.25 14.25 -6.57
CA LYS A 78 22.00 15.69 -6.59
C LYS A 78 20.96 16.15 -5.54
N VAL A 79 20.89 15.45 -4.42
CA VAL A 79 19.93 15.70 -3.33
C VAL A 79 20.62 16.46 -2.21
N ARG A 80 19.99 17.54 -1.73
CA ARG A 80 20.39 18.28 -0.54
C ARG A 80 19.41 18.02 0.61
N LYS A 81 19.89 18.06 1.85
CA LYS A 81 19.05 17.98 3.05
C LYS A 81 17.90 18.99 2.98
N GLY A 82 16.68 18.54 3.26
CA GLY A 82 15.47 19.38 3.22
C GLY A 82 14.76 19.44 1.88
N MET A 83 15.37 18.99 0.78
CA MET A 83 14.68 18.95 -0.53
C MET A 83 13.49 17.99 -0.51
N PRO A 84 12.33 18.37 -1.09
CA PRO A 84 11.20 17.49 -1.24
C PRO A 84 11.51 16.41 -2.30
N ILE A 85 11.36 15.13 -1.96
CA ILE A 85 11.73 13.99 -2.80
C ILE A 85 10.64 12.94 -2.97
N GLY A 86 9.50 13.13 -2.33
CA GLY A 86 8.39 12.20 -2.43
C GLY A 86 7.20 12.59 -1.58
N THR A 87 6.13 11.82 -1.71
CA THR A 87 4.89 11.99 -0.97
C THR A 87 4.46 10.68 -0.32
N MET A 88 3.82 10.75 0.82
CA MET A 88 3.41 9.59 1.59
C MET A 88 2.07 9.83 2.29
N VAL A 89 1.24 8.79 2.35
CA VAL A 89 0.00 8.76 3.11
C VAL A 89 -0.01 7.55 4.03
N THR A 90 -0.50 7.72 5.24
CA THR A 90 -0.79 6.62 6.17
C THR A 90 -2.30 6.54 6.38
N LEU A 91 -2.89 5.43 5.97
CA LEU A 91 -4.32 5.15 6.06
C LEU A 91 -4.59 4.23 7.26
N ARG A 92 -5.64 4.54 8.03
CA ARG A 92 -6.12 3.77 9.17
C ARG A 92 -7.66 3.71 9.18
N GLY A 93 -8.21 2.78 9.94
CA GLY A 93 -9.66 2.65 10.13
C GLY A 93 -10.42 2.44 8.83
N GLU A 94 -11.56 3.09 8.63
CA GLU A 94 -12.43 2.89 7.45
C GLU A 94 -11.71 3.19 6.13
N ARG A 95 -10.96 4.29 6.04
CA ARG A 95 -10.21 4.65 4.83
C ARG A 95 -9.20 3.60 4.41
N MET A 96 -8.57 2.93 5.38
CA MET A 96 -7.66 1.82 5.12
C MET A 96 -8.38 0.65 4.46
N TRP A 97 -9.54 0.26 5.00
CA TRP A 97 -10.32 -0.84 4.47
C TRP A 97 -10.88 -0.55 3.07
N GLU A 98 -11.37 0.66 2.85
CA GLU A 98 -11.85 1.11 1.55
C GLU A 98 -10.74 1.14 0.49
N PHE A 99 -9.56 1.62 0.86
CA PHE A 99 -8.39 1.60 -0.03
C PHE A 99 -7.96 0.18 -0.37
N LEU A 100 -7.88 -0.72 0.62
CA LEU A 100 -7.54 -2.13 0.39
C LEU A 100 -8.57 -2.84 -0.48
N ASP A 101 -9.85 -2.59 -0.29
CA ASP A 101 -10.91 -3.17 -1.13
C ASP A 101 -10.76 -2.73 -2.59
N ARG A 102 -10.55 -1.44 -2.84
CA ARG A 102 -10.29 -0.93 -4.20
C ARG A 102 -9.00 -1.49 -4.79
N LEU A 103 -7.94 -1.56 -3.99
CA LEU A 103 -6.66 -2.12 -4.43
C LEU A 103 -6.82 -3.57 -4.89
N VAL A 104 -7.46 -4.42 -4.08
CA VAL A 104 -7.59 -5.86 -4.36
C VAL A 104 -8.63 -6.14 -5.45
N SER A 105 -9.79 -5.47 -5.39
CA SER A 105 -10.92 -5.79 -6.26
C SER A 105 -10.88 -5.07 -7.61
N ILE A 106 -10.25 -3.90 -7.70
CA ILE A 106 -10.29 -3.05 -8.89
C ILE A 106 -8.89 -2.82 -9.47
N ALA A 107 -7.94 -2.33 -8.65
CA ALA A 107 -6.65 -1.88 -9.15
C ALA A 107 -5.76 -3.06 -9.60
N LEU A 108 -5.59 -4.09 -8.77
CA LEU A 108 -4.74 -5.24 -9.10
C LEU A 108 -5.19 -5.99 -10.36
N PRO A 109 -6.47 -6.30 -10.60
CA PRO A 109 -6.92 -6.94 -11.85
C PRO A 109 -6.65 -6.10 -13.11
N ARG A 110 -6.54 -4.78 -12.99
CA ARG A 110 -6.25 -3.86 -14.11
C ARG A 110 -4.77 -3.73 -14.43
N VAL A 111 -3.88 -4.31 -13.60
CA VAL A 111 -2.45 -4.33 -13.89
C VAL A 111 -2.21 -5.13 -15.16
N ARG A 112 -1.46 -4.56 -16.10
CA ARG A 112 -1.07 -5.23 -17.35
C ARG A 112 -0.27 -6.50 -17.02
N ASP A 113 -0.62 -7.62 -17.67
CA ASP A 113 0.02 -8.94 -17.47
C ASP A 113 0.06 -9.39 -16.00
N PHE A 114 -1.04 -9.16 -15.26
CA PHE A 114 -1.12 -9.52 -13.85
C PHE A 114 -1.07 -11.04 -13.66
N LYS A 115 -0.04 -11.53 -12.97
CA LYS A 115 0.17 -12.94 -12.62
C LYS A 115 0.14 -13.20 -11.11
N GLY A 116 -0.47 -12.30 -10.34
CA GLY A 116 -0.44 -12.32 -8.88
C GLY A 116 0.68 -11.48 -8.28
N VAL A 117 0.53 -11.13 -7.01
CA VAL A 117 1.53 -10.36 -6.26
C VAL A 117 2.64 -11.27 -5.72
N SER A 118 3.86 -10.75 -5.64
CA SER A 118 5.01 -11.52 -5.18
C SER A 118 4.85 -11.93 -3.71
N PRO A 119 5.06 -13.21 -3.36
CA PRO A 119 5.06 -13.65 -1.96
C PRO A 119 6.32 -13.23 -1.19
N ARG A 120 7.33 -12.64 -1.84
CA ARG A 120 8.62 -12.26 -1.25
C ARG A 120 8.65 -10.84 -0.67
N GLY A 121 7.52 -10.12 -0.67
CA GLY A 121 7.43 -8.74 -0.19
C GLY A 121 7.27 -8.59 1.33
N PHE A 122 7.47 -9.64 2.11
CA PHE A 122 7.41 -9.62 3.57
C PHE A 122 8.76 -9.20 4.18
N ASP A 123 8.72 -8.58 5.34
CA ASP A 123 9.87 -8.01 6.05
C ASP A 123 10.46 -8.89 7.17
N GLY A 124 9.93 -10.11 7.36
CA GLY A 124 10.31 -11.00 8.48
C GLY A 124 9.53 -10.75 9.77
N ARG A 125 8.67 -9.72 9.81
CA ARG A 125 7.88 -9.31 10.99
C ARG A 125 6.39 -9.19 10.70
N GLY A 126 5.93 -9.83 9.63
CA GLY A 126 4.53 -9.85 9.28
C GLY A 126 4.02 -8.60 8.55
N ASN A 127 4.87 -7.71 8.06
CA ASN A 127 4.46 -6.61 7.19
C ASN A 127 4.72 -6.96 5.73
N TYR A 128 3.88 -6.47 4.84
CA TYR A 128 3.97 -6.75 3.42
C TYR A 128 4.08 -5.46 2.61
N THR A 129 5.01 -5.41 1.66
CA THR A 129 5.17 -4.27 0.76
C THR A 129 5.00 -4.70 -0.69
N LEU A 130 4.11 -4.03 -1.39
CA LEU A 130 3.81 -4.20 -2.80
C LEU A 130 4.31 -2.99 -3.58
N GLY A 131 5.15 -3.22 -4.60
CA GLY A 131 5.54 -2.19 -5.57
C GLY A 131 4.57 -2.18 -6.75
N LEU A 132 3.97 -1.05 -7.01
CA LEU A 132 3.12 -0.78 -8.18
C LEU A 132 3.90 0.07 -9.17
N ARG A 133 3.92 -0.32 -10.43
CA ARG A 133 4.70 0.38 -11.46
C ARG A 133 4.02 1.63 -11.99
N ASP A 134 2.69 1.68 -11.89
CA ASP A 134 1.89 2.69 -12.54
C ASP A 134 0.70 3.09 -11.65
N GLN A 135 0.45 4.40 -11.52
CA GLN A 135 -0.72 4.93 -10.82
C GLN A 135 -2.02 4.83 -11.65
N LEU A 136 -1.92 4.60 -12.95
CA LEU A 136 -3.07 4.55 -13.88
C LEU A 136 -3.99 3.33 -13.65
N MET A 137 -3.53 2.36 -12.86
CA MET A 137 -4.39 1.24 -12.45
C MET A 137 -5.57 1.67 -11.56
N PHE A 138 -5.44 2.81 -10.88
CA PHE A 138 -6.51 3.38 -10.07
C PHE A 138 -7.47 4.19 -10.94
N THR A 139 -8.77 3.94 -10.77
CA THR A 139 -9.84 4.60 -11.55
C THR A 139 -9.97 6.09 -11.25
N GLU A 140 -9.49 6.51 -10.09
CA GLU A 140 -9.52 7.89 -9.60
C GLU A 140 -8.52 8.80 -10.31
N VAL A 141 -7.57 8.20 -11.04
CA VAL A 141 -6.55 8.92 -11.80
C VAL A 141 -7.00 9.09 -13.24
N ASP A 142 -7.16 10.33 -13.65
CA ASP A 142 -7.55 10.69 -15.01
C ASP A 142 -6.34 10.57 -15.95
N TYR A 143 -6.40 9.62 -16.87
CA TYR A 143 -5.35 9.37 -17.86
C TYR A 143 -4.95 10.62 -18.65
N MET A 144 -5.92 11.51 -18.93
CA MET A 144 -5.67 12.73 -19.74
C MET A 144 -4.86 13.79 -18.98
N LYS A 145 -4.78 13.69 -17.65
CA LYS A 145 -4.09 14.65 -16.76
C LYS A 145 -2.74 14.16 -16.26
N VAL A 146 -2.37 12.93 -16.60
CA VAL A 146 -1.12 12.33 -16.14
C VAL A 146 -0.02 12.56 -17.17
N ASP A 147 1.00 13.30 -16.79
CA ASP A 147 2.16 13.56 -17.64
C ASP A 147 3.04 12.32 -17.84
N LYS A 148 3.18 11.51 -16.77
CA LYS A 148 4.07 10.36 -16.73
C LYS A 148 3.60 9.29 -15.75
N ALA A 149 3.80 8.03 -16.12
CA ALA A 149 3.62 6.91 -15.21
C ALA A 149 4.60 7.02 -14.03
N ARG A 150 4.06 6.98 -12.79
CA ARG A 150 4.83 7.03 -11.54
C ARG A 150 4.52 5.80 -10.72
N GLY A 151 5.58 5.12 -10.30
CA GLY A 151 5.46 3.98 -9.40
C GLY A 151 5.15 4.41 -7.97
N MET A 152 4.52 3.52 -7.23
CA MET A 152 4.27 3.70 -5.81
C MET A 152 4.46 2.40 -5.04
N ASN A 153 4.76 2.51 -3.77
CA ASN A 153 4.84 1.39 -2.85
C ASN A 153 3.67 1.42 -1.88
N VAL A 154 2.99 0.29 -1.74
CA VAL A 154 1.92 0.09 -0.78
C VAL A 154 2.42 -0.87 0.29
N SER A 155 2.60 -0.39 1.50
CA SER A 155 3.03 -1.21 2.65
C SER A 155 1.84 -1.46 3.57
N VAL A 156 1.48 -2.72 3.73
CA VAL A 156 0.44 -3.19 4.65
C VAL A 156 1.12 -3.61 5.94
N VAL A 157 0.83 -2.88 7.01
CA VAL A 157 1.36 -3.15 8.35
C VAL A 157 0.32 -3.94 9.13
N THR A 158 0.73 -5.07 9.65
CA THR A 158 -0.13 -5.96 10.42
C THR A 158 0.37 -6.15 11.86
N THR A 159 -0.45 -6.74 12.71
CA THR A 159 -0.06 -7.14 14.06
C THR A 159 0.44 -8.59 14.12
N ALA A 160 0.60 -9.26 12.97
CA ALA A 160 1.16 -10.59 12.88
C ALA A 160 2.59 -10.62 13.41
N ARG A 161 2.99 -11.73 14.00
CA ARG A 161 4.35 -11.94 14.52
C ARG A 161 5.27 -12.57 13.50
N THR A 162 4.72 -13.34 12.58
CA THR A 162 5.45 -14.05 11.54
C THR A 162 4.91 -13.71 10.16
N ASP A 163 5.74 -13.89 9.14
CA ASP A 163 5.35 -13.66 7.75
C ASP A 163 4.30 -14.68 7.28
N GLU A 164 4.29 -15.89 7.86
CA GLU A 164 3.30 -16.91 7.56
C GLU A 164 1.90 -16.50 8.00
N GLU A 165 1.78 -15.98 9.24
CA GLU A 165 0.52 -15.44 9.76
C GLU A 165 0.02 -14.29 8.89
N ALA A 166 0.91 -13.35 8.53
CA ALA A 166 0.57 -12.20 7.69
C ALA A 166 0.17 -12.62 6.27
N ARG A 167 0.87 -13.60 5.68
CA ARG A 167 0.56 -14.14 4.36
C ARG A 167 -0.84 -14.75 4.33
N LYS A 168 -1.18 -15.56 5.32
CA LYS A 168 -2.51 -16.16 5.43
C LYS A 168 -3.58 -15.12 5.68
N LEU A 169 -3.32 -14.14 6.56
CA LEU A 169 -4.21 -13.01 6.79
C LEU A 169 -4.55 -12.27 5.47
N LEU A 170 -3.52 -11.86 4.72
CA LEU A 170 -3.71 -11.15 3.47
C LEU A 170 -4.37 -12.02 2.39
N GLN A 171 -4.09 -13.33 2.37
CA GLN A 171 -4.74 -14.28 1.48
C GLN A 171 -6.25 -14.38 1.76
N PHE A 172 -6.66 -14.47 3.03
CA PHE A 172 -8.07 -14.49 3.42
C PHE A 172 -8.77 -13.16 3.16
N VAL A 173 -8.07 -12.04 3.27
CA VAL A 173 -8.56 -10.71 2.88
C VAL A 173 -8.82 -10.63 1.36
N GLY A 174 -8.18 -11.49 0.57
CA GLY A 174 -8.38 -11.58 -0.87
C GLY A 174 -7.17 -11.12 -1.70
N MET A 175 -6.00 -10.95 -1.09
CA MET A 175 -4.79 -10.60 -1.83
C MET A 175 -4.37 -11.77 -2.74
N PRO A 176 -4.29 -11.56 -4.07
CA PRO A 176 -3.99 -12.62 -5.02
C PRO A 176 -2.47 -12.87 -5.09
N PHE A 177 -1.94 -13.70 -4.19
CA PHE A 177 -0.54 -14.09 -4.25
C PHE A 177 -0.27 -15.03 -5.42
N ARG A 178 0.88 -14.85 -6.05
CA ARG A 178 1.36 -15.76 -7.08
C ARG A 178 1.68 -17.12 -6.46
N ALA A 179 1.28 -18.20 -7.11
CA ALA A 179 1.77 -19.54 -6.77
C ALA A 179 3.28 -19.57 -6.91
N SER A 180 3.96 -20.04 -5.89
CA SER A 180 5.43 -20.19 -5.86
C SER A 180 5.87 -21.37 -6.69
#